data_da59761c95cbbbe4fae8702d1088bf36
#
_entry.id   da59761c95cbbbe4fae8702d1088bf36
#
_cell.length_a   1.000
_cell.length_b   1.000
_cell.length_c   1.000
_cell.angle_alpha   90.00
_cell.angle_beta   90.00
_cell.angle_gamma   90.00
#
_symmetry.space_group_name_H-M   'P 1'
#
loop_
_entity.id
_entity.type
_entity.pdbx_description
1 polymer ?
#
loop_
_entity_poly.entity_id
_entity_poly.type
_entity_poly.pdbx_seq_one_letter_code
_entity_poly.pdbx_strand_id
1 'polypeptide(L)'
;MPPRGTIQINGDVALPTSLKFSELASLPQQTISVTIDGTQHTESGPYLSSVLKLATPNYLACSKNNLLRWWILVTNVHGASTTLGAGEVDPGFGNRPAILSISEDGKFLTLQGPRLVIPGEVTGTRDIPRVVMVTTRMAAPQLPISGCPATPAAITPTVGSLIVSGAVANPATYTFAQLQSLPQVTQTVSFLSGTTPTTNTETGPLLSTILTAARPKFNASCTNDNLNFYVEITGSDGYASILSYGEVDPTLGNRNPVVSLVENGVSLAKVGPRVLQVGDVKGGRAVSGTVALTVFRVAPRLPRSAGC
;
A
#
# COMPACT_ATOMS: atom_id res chain seq x y z
N MET A 1 4.05 -16.86 -20.67
CA MET A 1 2.71 -16.47 -20.19
C MET A 1 2.15 -17.59 -19.34
N PRO A 2 1.49 -17.33 -18.21
CA PRO A 2 0.81 -18.37 -17.46
C PRO A 2 -0.28 -19.02 -18.33
N PRO A 3 -0.61 -20.31 -18.08
CA PRO A 3 -1.72 -20.96 -18.78
C PRO A 3 -3.01 -20.17 -18.59
N ARG A 4 -3.86 -20.11 -19.62
CA ARG A 4 -5.16 -19.42 -19.54
C ARG A 4 -5.97 -19.94 -18.35
N GLY A 5 -6.50 -19.03 -17.56
CA GLY A 5 -7.34 -19.37 -16.38
C GLY A 5 -6.56 -19.73 -15.12
N THR A 6 -5.26 -19.45 -15.04
CA THR A 6 -4.46 -19.59 -13.81
C THR A 6 -3.94 -18.24 -13.35
N ILE A 7 -3.86 -18.06 -12.02
CA ILE A 7 -3.14 -16.96 -11.37
C ILE A 7 -1.84 -17.52 -10.79
N GLN A 8 -0.73 -16.87 -11.09
CA GLN A 8 0.56 -17.17 -10.46
C GLN A 8 0.79 -16.26 -9.25
N ILE A 9 1.19 -16.84 -8.14
CA ILE A 9 1.62 -16.13 -6.93
C ILE A 9 3.11 -16.37 -6.76
N ASN A 10 3.89 -15.31 -6.73
CA ASN A 10 5.34 -15.37 -6.68
C ASN A 10 5.95 -14.17 -5.93
N GLY A 11 7.27 -14.08 -5.93
CA GLY A 11 8.04 -13.04 -5.23
C GLY A 11 8.89 -13.63 -4.12
N ASP A 12 8.93 -12.97 -2.98
CA ASP A 12 9.68 -13.43 -1.81
C ASP A 12 8.79 -14.37 -0.96
N VAL A 13 8.46 -15.51 -1.55
CA VAL A 13 7.56 -16.52 -0.96
C VAL A 13 8.26 -17.87 -0.90
N ALA A 14 7.95 -18.68 0.11
CA ALA A 14 8.52 -20.02 0.26
C ALA A 14 7.93 -21.03 -0.74
N LEU A 15 6.67 -20.86 -1.12
CA LEU A 15 5.91 -21.79 -1.96
C LEU A 15 5.27 -21.05 -3.14
N PRO A 16 6.02 -20.69 -4.22
CA PRO A 16 5.41 -20.14 -5.41
C PRO A 16 4.29 -21.04 -5.92
N THR A 17 3.10 -20.46 -6.12
CA THR A 17 1.87 -21.23 -6.33
C THR A 17 1.17 -20.77 -7.60
N SER A 18 0.52 -21.68 -8.31
CA SER A 18 -0.41 -21.41 -9.41
C SER A 18 -1.79 -21.90 -9.02
N LEU A 19 -2.78 -21.03 -9.09
CA LEU A 19 -4.17 -21.35 -8.78
C LEU A 19 -5.05 -21.27 -10.02
N LYS A 20 -5.84 -22.30 -10.25
CA LYS A 20 -6.91 -22.29 -11.25
C LYS A 20 -8.11 -21.51 -10.73
N PHE A 21 -8.98 -21.08 -11.62
CA PHE A 21 -10.23 -20.43 -11.28
C PHE A 21 -11.09 -21.27 -10.31
N SER A 22 -11.16 -22.58 -10.52
CA SER A 22 -11.88 -23.51 -9.63
C SER A 22 -11.27 -23.60 -8.23
N GLU A 23 -9.96 -23.47 -8.11
CA GLU A 23 -9.28 -23.47 -6.81
C GLU A 23 -9.53 -22.16 -6.05
N LEU A 24 -9.61 -21.02 -6.76
CA LEU A 24 -10.08 -19.76 -6.14
C LEU A 24 -11.53 -19.88 -5.65
N ALA A 25 -12.40 -20.54 -6.42
CA ALA A 25 -13.80 -20.74 -6.06
C ALA A 25 -13.97 -21.64 -4.82
N SER A 26 -13.00 -22.51 -4.53
CA SER A 26 -13.02 -23.37 -3.33
C SER A 26 -12.56 -22.69 -2.04
N LEU A 27 -11.93 -21.52 -2.14
CA LEU A 27 -11.51 -20.74 -0.97
C LEU A 27 -12.72 -20.06 -0.32
N PRO A 28 -12.61 -19.64 0.96
CA PRO A 28 -13.66 -18.83 1.60
C PRO A 28 -13.95 -17.57 0.79
N GLN A 29 -15.20 -17.41 0.36
CA GLN A 29 -15.65 -16.30 -0.46
C GLN A 29 -16.11 -15.13 0.40
N GLN A 30 -15.82 -13.92 -0.10
CA GLN A 30 -16.32 -12.66 0.46
C GLN A 30 -17.14 -11.96 -0.60
N THR A 31 -18.21 -11.31 -0.18
CA THR A 31 -19.06 -10.50 -1.05
C THR A 31 -18.95 -9.04 -0.63
N ILE A 32 -18.62 -8.18 -1.56
CA ILE A 32 -18.51 -6.74 -1.36
C ILE A 32 -19.34 -6.01 -2.42
N SER A 33 -19.89 -4.86 -2.04
CA SER A 33 -20.55 -3.96 -2.99
C SER A 33 -19.58 -2.86 -3.39
N VAL A 34 -19.47 -2.60 -4.68
CA VAL A 34 -18.64 -1.55 -5.26
C VAL A 34 -19.41 -0.78 -6.29
N THR A 35 -18.99 0.47 -6.54
CA THR A 35 -19.55 1.30 -7.62
C THR A 35 -18.55 1.33 -8.76
N ILE A 36 -18.95 0.84 -9.93
CA ILE A 36 -18.16 0.86 -11.15
C ILE A 36 -18.92 1.67 -12.19
N ASP A 37 -18.31 2.70 -12.75
CA ASP A 37 -18.93 3.60 -13.74
C ASP A 37 -20.32 4.13 -13.30
N GLY A 38 -20.46 4.45 -12.01
CA GLY A 38 -21.68 4.97 -11.42
C GLY A 38 -22.75 3.91 -11.14
N THR A 39 -22.52 2.64 -11.46
CA THR A 39 -23.43 1.53 -11.20
C THR A 39 -22.93 0.71 -10.01
N GLN A 40 -23.85 0.35 -9.11
CA GLN A 40 -23.53 -0.53 -7.99
C GLN A 40 -23.51 -1.99 -8.45
N HIS A 41 -22.42 -2.67 -8.16
CA HIS A 41 -22.21 -4.09 -8.44
C HIS A 41 -21.89 -4.85 -7.16
N THR A 42 -22.21 -6.14 -7.17
CA THR A 42 -21.85 -7.08 -6.11
C THR A 42 -20.74 -7.99 -6.62
N GLU A 43 -19.58 -7.90 -6.02
CA GLU A 43 -18.41 -8.70 -6.37
C GLU A 43 -18.15 -9.77 -5.31
N SER A 44 -17.86 -10.99 -5.74
CA SER A 44 -17.59 -12.11 -4.80
C SER A 44 -16.31 -12.85 -5.19
N GLY A 45 -15.47 -13.11 -4.18
CA GLY A 45 -14.19 -13.79 -4.33
C GLY A 45 -13.45 -13.94 -3.01
N PRO A 46 -12.33 -14.68 -2.96
CA PRO A 46 -11.50 -14.79 -1.77
C PRO A 46 -10.75 -13.48 -1.51
N TYR A 47 -10.45 -13.18 -0.25
CA TYR A 47 -9.53 -12.09 0.10
C TYR A 47 -8.16 -12.32 -0.56
N LEU A 48 -7.59 -11.25 -1.14
CA LEU A 48 -6.24 -11.27 -1.69
C LEU A 48 -5.21 -11.70 -0.63
N SER A 49 -5.37 -11.25 0.62
CA SER A 49 -4.51 -11.64 1.73
C SER A 49 -4.58 -13.15 2.03
N SER A 50 -5.76 -13.79 1.88
CA SER A 50 -5.92 -15.23 2.05
C SER A 50 -5.25 -16.01 0.92
N VAL A 51 -5.36 -15.52 -0.31
CA VAL A 51 -4.69 -16.10 -1.48
C VAL A 51 -3.17 -16.02 -1.35
N LEU A 52 -2.62 -14.89 -0.90
CA LEU A 52 -1.19 -14.72 -0.66
C LEU A 52 -0.64 -15.69 0.40
N LYS A 53 -1.40 -15.99 1.46
CA LYS A 53 -0.99 -16.93 2.51
C LYS A 53 -0.70 -18.34 1.97
N LEU A 54 -1.34 -18.76 0.87
CA LEU A 54 -1.07 -20.06 0.24
C LEU A 54 0.36 -20.17 -0.30
N ALA A 55 0.95 -19.05 -0.70
CA ALA A 55 2.34 -19.00 -1.18
C ALA A 55 3.38 -18.84 -0.05
N THR A 56 2.93 -18.71 1.19
CA THR A 56 3.79 -18.56 2.39
C THR A 56 4.83 -17.44 2.23
N PRO A 57 4.43 -16.16 2.31
CA PRO A 57 5.38 -15.04 2.23
C PRO A 57 6.46 -15.15 3.33
N ASN A 58 7.72 -14.89 2.97
CA ASN A 58 8.89 -15.01 3.83
C ASN A 58 9.03 -13.82 4.79
N TYR A 59 8.01 -13.61 5.65
CA TYR A 59 8.05 -12.53 6.64
C TYR A 59 9.19 -12.76 7.63
N LEU A 60 9.94 -11.68 7.92
CA LEU A 60 11.04 -11.73 8.90
C LEU A 60 10.48 -11.83 10.32
N ALA A 61 10.71 -12.93 10.99
CA ALA A 61 10.25 -13.16 12.36
C ALA A 61 10.89 -12.21 13.40
N CYS A 62 12.08 -11.66 13.09
CA CYS A 62 12.78 -10.70 13.93
C CYS A 62 12.15 -9.29 13.91
N SER A 63 11.32 -8.96 12.93
CA SER A 63 10.73 -7.63 12.75
C SER A 63 9.29 -7.61 13.23
N LYS A 64 8.97 -6.68 14.13
CA LYS A 64 7.57 -6.43 14.54
C LYS A 64 6.75 -5.97 13.32
N ASN A 65 5.57 -6.57 13.14
CA ASN A 65 4.65 -6.23 12.04
C ASN A 65 5.31 -6.26 10.65
N ASN A 66 6.22 -7.22 10.40
CA ASN A 66 7.02 -7.24 9.18
C ASN A 66 6.20 -7.17 7.89
N LEU A 67 4.97 -7.74 7.87
CA LEU A 67 4.08 -7.66 6.71
C LEU A 67 3.83 -6.22 6.24
N LEU A 68 3.91 -5.20 7.11
CA LEU A 68 3.66 -3.80 6.77
C LEU A 68 4.73 -3.19 5.87
N ARG A 69 5.88 -3.87 5.72
CA ARG A 69 6.97 -3.52 4.80
C ARG A 69 6.82 -4.18 3.43
N TRP A 70 5.74 -4.92 3.18
CA TRP A 70 5.59 -5.70 1.96
C TRP A 70 4.63 -5.01 0.99
N TRP A 71 5.04 -4.96 -0.27
CA TRP A 71 4.18 -4.57 -1.37
C TRP A 71 3.66 -5.79 -2.12
N ILE A 72 2.53 -5.61 -2.77
CA ILE A 72 1.86 -6.59 -3.60
C ILE A 72 1.64 -5.94 -4.96
N LEU A 73 2.11 -6.55 -6.05
CA LEU A 73 1.81 -6.13 -7.40
C LEU A 73 0.83 -7.13 -8.02
N VAL A 74 -0.34 -6.66 -8.37
CA VAL A 74 -1.33 -7.44 -9.11
C VAL A 74 -1.25 -7.05 -10.58
N THR A 75 -1.11 -8.04 -11.47
CA THR A 75 -0.89 -7.81 -12.90
C THR A 75 -1.88 -8.64 -13.72
N ASN A 76 -2.43 -8.03 -14.75
CA ASN A 76 -3.35 -8.68 -15.66
C ASN A 76 -2.65 -9.27 -16.91
N VAL A 77 -3.42 -9.94 -17.74
CA VAL A 77 -2.95 -10.58 -19.00
C VAL A 77 -2.33 -9.59 -19.99
N HIS A 78 -2.65 -8.31 -19.91
CA HIS A 78 -2.15 -7.25 -20.80
C HIS A 78 -0.98 -6.46 -20.18
N GLY A 79 -0.49 -6.86 -19.00
CA GLY A 79 0.58 -6.18 -18.29
C GLY A 79 0.15 -4.94 -17.49
N ALA A 80 -1.14 -4.56 -17.52
CA ALA A 80 -1.63 -3.53 -16.60
C ALA A 80 -1.53 -4.03 -15.15
N SER A 81 -1.13 -3.14 -14.24
CA SER A 81 -0.81 -3.54 -12.86
C SER A 81 -1.13 -2.44 -11.86
N THR A 82 -1.41 -2.85 -10.64
CA THR A 82 -1.54 -1.98 -9.48
C THR A 82 -0.73 -2.51 -8.30
N THR A 83 -0.09 -1.61 -7.58
CA THR A 83 0.65 -1.89 -6.35
C THR A 83 -0.24 -1.62 -5.15
N LEU A 84 -0.21 -2.53 -4.18
CA LEU A 84 -0.89 -2.44 -2.89
C LEU A 84 0.12 -2.63 -1.77
N GLY A 85 -0.15 -2.04 -0.61
CA GLY A 85 0.55 -2.40 0.62
C GLY A 85 -0.06 -3.68 1.22
N ALA A 86 0.76 -4.62 1.70
CA ALA A 86 0.21 -5.77 2.40
C ALA A 86 -0.60 -5.37 3.64
N GLY A 87 -0.17 -4.30 4.33
CA GLY A 87 -0.92 -3.73 5.43
C GLY A 87 -2.23 -3.04 5.01
N GLU A 88 -2.35 -2.55 3.77
CA GLU A 88 -3.58 -1.97 3.23
C GLU A 88 -4.68 -3.03 3.13
N VAL A 89 -4.34 -4.19 2.56
CA VAL A 89 -5.28 -5.28 2.29
C VAL A 89 -5.47 -6.24 3.44
N ASP A 90 -4.66 -6.13 4.50
CA ASP A 90 -4.82 -6.95 5.69
C ASP A 90 -5.99 -6.43 6.53
N PRO A 91 -7.02 -7.27 6.82
CA PRO A 91 -8.19 -6.84 7.60
C PRO A 91 -7.85 -6.48 9.04
N GLY A 92 -6.69 -6.89 9.55
CA GLY A 92 -6.21 -6.52 10.89
C GLY A 92 -5.54 -5.15 10.95
N PHE A 93 -5.21 -4.52 9.82
CA PHE A 93 -4.53 -3.23 9.77
C PHE A 93 -5.29 -2.20 8.94
N GLY A 94 -5.23 -2.26 7.61
CA GLY A 94 -5.73 -1.21 6.74
C GLY A 94 -7.23 -1.19 6.52
N ASN A 95 -7.91 -2.27 6.83
CA ASN A 95 -9.36 -2.41 6.68
C ASN A 95 -9.91 -2.08 5.28
N ARG A 96 -9.12 -2.35 4.25
CA ARG A 96 -9.54 -2.36 2.83
C ARG A 96 -9.24 -3.72 2.21
N PRO A 97 -9.92 -4.78 2.67
CA PRO A 97 -9.60 -6.14 2.28
C PRO A 97 -9.99 -6.37 0.81
N ALA A 98 -9.03 -6.13 -0.09
CA ALA A 98 -9.19 -6.41 -1.50
C ALA A 98 -9.50 -7.89 -1.74
N ILE A 99 -10.36 -8.17 -2.70
CA ILE A 99 -10.71 -9.53 -3.13
C ILE A 99 -10.20 -9.81 -4.55
N LEU A 100 -9.97 -11.08 -4.84
CA LEU A 100 -9.89 -11.58 -6.21
C LEU A 100 -11.28 -12.07 -6.61
N SER A 101 -12.10 -11.16 -7.13
CA SER A 101 -13.47 -11.47 -7.52
C SER A 101 -13.50 -12.52 -8.63
N ILE A 102 -14.36 -13.51 -8.46
CA ILE A 102 -14.63 -14.57 -9.43
C ILE A 102 -16.07 -14.52 -9.94
N SER A 103 -16.93 -13.69 -9.34
CA SER A 103 -18.29 -13.45 -9.83
C SER A 103 -18.70 -11.99 -9.60
N GLU A 104 -19.45 -11.46 -10.55
CA GLU A 104 -20.07 -10.14 -10.54
C GLU A 104 -21.59 -10.30 -10.71
N ASP A 105 -22.37 -9.73 -9.80
CA ASP A 105 -23.83 -9.81 -9.77
C ASP A 105 -24.35 -11.26 -9.87
N GLY A 106 -23.68 -12.17 -9.16
CA GLY A 106 -24.02 -13.60 -9.14
C GLY A 106 -23.59 -14.39 -10.40
N LYS A 107 -22.92 -13.75 -11.37
CA LYS A 107 -22.44 -14.42 -12.60
C LYS A 107 -20.94 -14.66 -12.50
N PHE A 108 -20.51 -15.90 -12.72
CA PHE A 108 -19.09 -16.25 -12.71
C PHE A 108 -18.30 -15.58 -13.87
N LEU A 109 -17.12 -15.05 -13.53
CA LEU A 109 -16.19 -14.38 -14.45
C LEU A 109 -15.29 -15.39 -15.22
N THR A 110 -15.78 -16.61 -15.50
CA THR A 110 -14.99 -17.71 -16.07
C THR A 110 -14.30 -17.37 -17.38
N LEU A 111 -14.92 -16.56 -18.25
CA LEU A 111 -14.37 -16.13 -19.54
C LEU A 111 -13.50 -14.88 -19.41
N GLN A 112 -13.79 -14.04 -18.41
CA GLN A 112 -13.09 -12.79 -18.18
C GLN A 112 -11.88 -12.95 -17.23
N GLY A 113 -11.83 -14.07 -16.50
CA GLY A 113 -10.85 -14.31 -15.46
C GLY A 113 -11.13 -13.50 -14.18
N PRO A 114 -10.37 -13.78 -13.09
CA PRO A 114 -10.57 -13.08 -11.83
C PRO A 114 -10.22 -11.60 -11.96
N ARG A 115 -10.92 -10.78 -11.19
CA ARG A 115 -10.72 -9.33 -11.08
C ARG A 115 -10.22 -8.98 -9.69
N LEU A 116 -9.16 -8.17 -9.59
CA LEU A 116 -8.87 -7.49 -8.34
C LEU A 116 -9.93 -6.42 -8.12
N VAL A 117 -10.53 -6.40 -6.93
CA VAL A 117 -11.48 -5.37 -6.51
C VAL A 117 -11.09 -4.85 -5.13
N ILE A 118 -11.03 -3.53 -4.98
CA ILE A 118 -10.60 -2.85 -3.75
C ILE A 118 -11.81 -2.05 -3.23
N PRO A 119 -12.34 -2.37 -2.03
CA PRO A 119 -13.49 -1.67 -1.49
C PRO A 119 -13.15 -0.23 -1.10
N GLY A 120 -14.11 0.69 -1.24
CA GLY A 120 -14.00 2.08 -0.80
C GLY A 120 -13.07 2.95 -1.64
N GLU A 121 -12.83 2.59 -2.90
CA GLU A 121 -12.16 3.45 -3.88
C GLU A 121 -13.08 4.58 -4.34
N VAL A 122 -12.49 5.74 -4.69
CA VAL A 122 -13.22 6.86 -5.32
C VAL A 122 -13.63 6.49 -6.74
N THR A 123 -12.74 5.78 -7.44
CA THR A 123 -12.96 5.24 -8.78
C THR A 123 -12.44 3.80 -8.84
N GLY A 124 -12.96 2.99 -9.76
CA GLY A 124 -12.49 1.63 -10.00
C GLY A 124 -11.13 1.55 -10.74
N THR A 125 -10.38 2.64 -10.82
CA THR A 125 -9.11 2.70 -11.59
C THR A 125 -8.03 1.73 -11.07
N ARG A 126 -8.06 1.40 -9.78
CA ARG A 126 -7.15 0.42 -9.16
C ARG A 126 -7.61 -1.02 -9.32
N ASP A 127 -8.84 -1.25 -9.75
CA ASP A 127 -9.36 -2.58 -10.03
C ASP A 127 -8.72 -3.13 -11.30
N ILE A 128 -8.25 -4.37 -11.23
CA ILE A 128 -7.52 -5.00 -12.33
C ILE A 128 -8.29 -6.21 -12.85
N PRO A 129 -8.91 -6.14 -14.03
CA PRO A 129 -9.58 -7.28 -14.64
C PRO A 129 -8.57 -8.28 -15.21
N ARG A 130 -8.95 -9.55 -15.32
CA ARG A 130 -8.14 -10.63 -15.93
C ARG A 130 -6.79 -10.81 -15.26
N VAL A 131 -6.79 -10.85 -13.92
CA VAL A 131 -5.58 -11.07 -13.12
C VAL A 131 -4.93 -12.41 -13.50
N VAL A 132 -3.62 -12.38 -13.75
CA VAL A 132 -2.81 -13.58 -14.07
C VAL A 132 -1.61 -13.73 -13.14
N MET A 133 -1.25 -12.67 -12.43
CA MET A 133 -0.07 -12.70 -11.55
C MET A 133 -0.27 -11.82 -10.32
N VAL A 134 0.13 -12.35 -9.18
CA VAL A 134 0.29 -11.62 -7.91
C VAL A 134 1.71 -11.81 -7.45
N THR A 135 2.48 -10.73 -7.38
CA THR A 135 3.87 -10.74 -6.89
C THR A 135 3.94 -10.00 -5.58
N THR A 136 4.54 -10.59 -4.55
CA THR A 136 4.75 -9.90 -3.27
C THR A 136 6.21 -9.92 -2.86
N ARG A 137 6.72 -8.81 -2.32
CA ARG A 137 8.10 -8.67 -1.86
C ARG A 137 8.19 -7.69 -0.70
N MET A 138 9.22 -7.86 0.09
CA MET A 138 9.61 -6.86 1.08
C MET A 138 10.23 -5.65 0.39
N ALA A 139 9.88 -4.44 0.83
CA ALA A 139 10.57 -3.22 0.41
C ALA A 139 12.02 -3.24 0.93
N ALA A 140 12.96 -2.67 0.14
CA ALA A 140 14.34 -2.55 0.56
C ALA A 140 14.44 -1.58 1.75
N PRO A 141 14.93 -2.02 2.93
CA PRO A 141 14.92 -1.17 4.12
C PRO A 141 15.86 0.02 3.96
N GLN A 142 15.39 1.21 4.36
CA GLN A 142 16.18 2.44 4.33
C GLN A 142 17.09 2.59 5.56
N LEU A 143 16.71 1.98 6.66
CA LEU A 143 17.49 1.87 7.90
C LEU A 143 17.54 0.41 8.36
N PRO A 144 18.53 0.03 9.18
CA PRO A 144 18.55 -1.29 9.78
C PRO A 144 17.24 -1.61 10.48
N ILE A 145 16.71 -2.80 10.22
CA ILE A 145 15.43 -3.24 10.82
C ILE A 145 15.70 -3.61 12.28
N SER A 146 15.02 -2.91 13.20
CA SER A 146 15.15 -3.18 14.63
C SER A 146 14.81 -4.63 14.96
N GLY A 147 15.66 -5.27 15.76
CA GLY A 147 15.52 -6.67 16.17
C GLY A 147 16.04 -7.70 15.15
N CYS A 148 16.47 -7.26 13.96
CA CYS A 148 17.01 -8.15 12.91
C CYS A 148 18.53 -8.00 12.76
N PRO A 149 19.22 -8.94 12.11
CA PRO A 149 20.62 -8.77 11.77
C PRO A 149 20.85 -7.45 11.02
N ALA A 150 21.95 -6.77 11.37
CA ALA A 150 22.25 -5.44 10.85
C ALA A 150 22.35 -5.44 9.31
N THR A 151 21.62 -4.53 8.68
CA THR A 151 21.74 -4.20 7.26
C THR A 151 22.34 -2.80 7.13
N PRO A 152 23.10 -2.49 6.05
CA PRO A 152 23.58 -1.13 5.82
C PRO A 152 22.39 -0.15 5.76
N ALA A 153 22.56 1.03 6.35
CA ALA A 153 21.61 2.12 6.18
C ALA A 153 21.75 2.73 4.77
N ALA A 154 20.63 2.92 4.08
CA ALA A 154 20.60 3.59 2.78
C ALA A 154 20.51 5.11 2.91
N ILE A 155 20.12 5.60 4.09
CA ILE A 155 19.99 7.04 4.41
C ILE A 155 20.68 7.35 5.74
N THR A 156 21.07 8.61 5.91
CA THR A 156 21.56 9.16 7.18
C THR A 156 20.49 10.10 7.74
N PRO A 157 19.66 9.67 8.70
CA PRO A 157 18.59 10.48 9.23
C PRO A 157 19.11 11.55 10.20
N THR A 158 18.47 12.71 10.20
CA THR A 158 18.63 13.73 11.23
C THR A 158 17.30 13.88 11.98
N VAL A 159 17.31 13.73 13.27
CA VAL A 159 16.11 13.90 14.10
C VAL A 159 15.51 15.29 13.86
N GLY A 160 14.20 15.35 13.66
CA GLY A 160 13.47 16.58 13.37
C GLY A 160 13.50 17.02 11.92
N SER A 161 14.12 16.24 11.00
CA SER A 161 14.03 16.45 9.56
C SER A 161 13.33 15.26 8.88
N LEU A 162 12.67 15.53 7.75
CA LEU A 162 12.00 14.54 6.92
C LEU A 162 12.63 14.54 5.52
N ILE A 163 13.31 13.44 5.17
CA ILE A 163 13.90 13.22 3.86
C ILE A 163 12.82 12.68 2.92
N VAL A 164 12.66 13.30 1.74
CA VAL A 164 11.80 12.81 0.65
C VAL A 164 12.70 12.47 -0.53
N SER A 165 12.73 11.20 -0.94
CA SER A 165 13.70 10.70 -1.91
C SER A 165 13.14 9.54 -2.76
N GLY A 166 14.01 8.91 -3.56
CA GLY A 166 13.68 7.77 -4.41
C GLY A 166 13.24 8.19 -5.81
N ALA A 167 12.20 7.57 -6.33
CA ALA A 167 11.69 7.80 -7.68
C ALA A 167 10.91 9.11 -7.81
N VAL A 168 11.52 10.25 -7.42
CA VAL A 168 10.96 11.60 -7.46
C VAL A 168 11.83 12.54 -8.28
N ALA A 169 11.22 13.54 -8.92
CA ALA A 169 11.94 14.56 -9.67
C ALA A 169 12.56 15.61 -8.74
N ASN A 170 11.90 15.92 -7.62
CA ASN A 170 12.30 16.95 -6.66
C ASN A 170 12.54 16.31 -5.28
N PRO A 171 13.67 15.62 -5.05
CA PRO A 171 14.03 15.17 -3.71
C PRO A 171 14.24 16.38 -2.80
N ALA A 172 13.83 16.26 -1.53
CA ALA A 172 13.89 17.35 -0.58
C ALA A 172 14.16 16.84 0.84
N THR A 173 14.70 17.70 1.69
CA THR A 173 14.74 17.49 3.14
C THR A 173 14.00 18.64 3.79
N TYR A 174 12.93 18.33 4.51
CA TYR A 174 12.12 19.29 5.22
C TYR A 174 12.57 19.36 6.68
N THR A 175 12.80 20.55 7.20
CA THR A 175 12.83 20.79 8.64
C THR A 175 11.43 20.73 9.21
N PHE A 176 11.31 20.56 10.53
CA PHE A 176 10.01 20.58 11.20
C PHE A 176 9.24 21.90 10.94
N ALA A 177 9.92 23.03 10.94
CA ALA A 177 9.34 24.34 10.66
C ALA A 177 8.84 24.47 9.21
N GLN A 178 9.56 23.89 8.24
CA GLN A 178 9.10 23.86 6.85
C GLN A 178 7.85 22.98 6.69
N LEU A 179 7.77 21.86 7.39
CA LEU A 179 6.53 21.05 7.41
C LEU A 179 5.35 21.83 8.01
N GLN A 180 5.59 22.62 9.06
CA GLN A 180 4.56 23.48 9.67
C GLN A 180 4.07 24.59 8.72
N SER A 181 4.90 25.04 7.77
CA SER A 181 4.51 26.07 6.79
C SER A 181 3.67 25.55 5.62
N LEU A 182 3.57 24.22 5.45
CA LEU A 182 2.67 23.60 4.46
C LEU A 182 1.20 23.72 4.89
N PRO A 183 0.24 23.59 3.96
CA PRO A 183 -1.17 23.52 4.33
C PRO A 183 -1.43 22.43 5.37
N GLN A 184 -1.98 22.82 6.51
CA GLN A 184 -2.25 21.91 7.63
C GLN A 184 -3.70 21.43 7.60
N VAL A 185 -3.89 20.16 7.96
CA VAL A 185 -5.21 19.58 8.25
C VAL A 185 -5.22 19.04 9.68
N THR A 186 -6.41 19.01 10.29
CA THR A 186 -6.63 18.34 11.57
C THR A 186 -7.60 17.20 11.36
N GLN A 187 -7.21 16.00 11.80
CA GLN A 187 -8.00 14.79 11.65
C GLN A 187 -8.12 14.08 12.99
N THR A 188 -9.29 13.49 13.27
CA THR A 188 -9.46 12.55 14.37
C THR A 188 -9.20 11.15 13.87
N VAL A 189 -8.26 10.44 14.47
CA VAL A 189 -7.84 9.10 14.07
C VAL A 189 -8.06 8.13 15.22
N SER A 190 -8.82 7.07 14.95
CA SER A 190 -9.12 6.00 15.92
C SER A 190 -8.56 4.69 15.42
N PHE A 191 -7.87 3.95 16.29
CA PHE A 191 -7.28 2.64 16.00
C PHE A 191 -7.07 1.85 17.30
N LEU A 192 -6.75 0.57 17.18
CA LEU A 192 -6.32 -0.25 18.31
C LEU A 192 -4.80 -0.15 18.49
N SER A 193 -4.36 0.30 19.67
CA SER A 193 -2.98 0.18 20.12
C SER A 193 -2.86 -1.11 20.92
N GLY A 194 -2.35 -2.18 20.31
CA GLY A 194 -2.51 -3.53 20.82
C GLY A 194 -3.99 -3.93 20.81
N THR A 195 -4.60 -4.03 21.99
CA THR A 195 -6.04 -4.28 22.18
C THR A 195 -6.80 -3.07 22.68
N THR A 196 -6.10 -1.96 22.99
CA THR A 196 -6.70 -0.76 23.60
C THR A 196 -7.19 0.20 22.51
N PRO A 197 -8.48 0.55 22.46
CA PRO A 197 -8.98 1.61 21.61
C PRO A 197 -8.30 2.94 21.93
N THR A 198 -7.77 3.59 20.90
CA THR A 198 -7.06 4.86 21.01
C THR A 198 -7.67 5.82 20.01
N THR A 199 -7.93 7.05 20.43
CA THR A 199 -8.41 8.12 19.55
C THR A 199 -7.56 9.36 19.79
N ASN A 200 -6.95 9.86 18.73
CA ASN A 200 -6.10 11.05 18.77
C ASN A 200 -6.60 12.09 17.79
N THR A 201 -6.34 13.36 18.11
CA THR A 201 -6.44 14.47 17.16
C THR A 201 -5.05 14.75 16.61
N GLU A 202 -4.88 14.62 15.31
CA GLU A 202 -3.60 14.74 14.61
C GLU A 202 -3.63 15.93 13.68
N THR A 203 -2.62 16.81 13.76
CA THR A 203 -2.51 18.01 12.92
C THR A 203 -1.18 18.03 12.18
N GLY A 204 -1.25 18.21 10.87
CA GLY A 204 -0.08 18.25 9.99
C GLY A 204 -0.46 18.38 8.51
N PRO A 205 0.52 18.47 7.59
CA PRO A 205 0.24 18.41 6.17
C PRO A 205 -0.21 17.01 5.74
N LEU A 206 -1.01 16.93 4.69
CA LEU A 206 -1.29 15.66 4.04
C LEU A 206 -0.04 15.09 3.37
N LEU A 207 0.13 13.78 3.40
CA LEU A 207 1.20 13.09 2.67
C LEU A 207 1.12 13.38 1.16
N SER A 208 -0.08 13.44 0.60
CA SER A 208 -0.31 13.79 -0.81
C SER A 208 0.24 15.17 -1.19
N THR A 209 0.17 16.15 -0.29
CA THR A 209 0.75 17.49 -0.50
C THR A 209 2.28 17.41 -0.66
N ILE A 210 2.94 16.64 0.20
CA ILE A 210 4.40 16.45 0.14
C ILE A 210 4.80 15.68 -1.12
N LEU A 211 4.07 14.63 -1.47
CA LEU A 211 4.33 13.82 -2.66
C LEU A 211 4.10 14.61 -3.96
N THR A 212 3.10 15.48 -3.99
CA THR A 212 2.85 16.38 -5.14
C THR A 212 4.04 17.32 -5.34
N ALA A 213 4.59 17.90 -4.28
CA ALA A 213 5.78 18.74 -4.34
C ALA A 213 7.03 17.96 -4.78
N ALA A 214 7.16 16.71 -4.35
CA ALA A 214 8.28 15.83 -4.71
C ALA A 214 8.23 15.38 -6.18
N ARG A 215 7.06 15.39 -6.83
CA ARG A 215 6.84 15.03 -8.24
C ARG A 215 7.37 13.61 -8.55
N PRO A 216 6.67 12.54 -8.15
CA PRO A 216 7.05 11.18 -8.52
C PRO A 216 7.23 11.02 -10.03
N LYS A 217 8.24 10.25 -10.44
CA LYS A 217 8.66 10.11 -11.85
C LYS A 217 7.75 9.12 -12.59
N PHE A 218 6.47 9.47 -12.73
CA PHE A 218 5.55 8.69 -13.55
C PHE A 218 5.91 8.76 -15.02
N ASN A 219 5.79 7.64 -15.73
CA ASN A 219 5.90 7.60 -17.17
C ASN A 219 4.58 8.05 -17.80
N ALA A 220 4.54 9.28 -18.32
CA ALA A 220 3.34 9.86 -18.94
C ALA A 220 2.86 9.10 -20.21
N SER A 221 3.75 8.30 -20.84
CA SER A 221 3.36 7.44 -21.98
C SER A 221 2.60 6.20 -21.53
N CYS A 222 2.57 5.89 -20.23
CA CYS A 222 1.93 4.71 -19.67
C CYS A 222 0.67 5.11 -18.92
N THR A 223 -0.47 4.64 -19.36
CA THR A 223 -1.74 4.84 -18.64
C THR A 223 -1.62 4.27 -17.23
N ASN A 224 -2.00 5.09 -16.23
CA ASN A 224 -2.00 4.71 -14.82
C ASN A 224 -0.64 4.20 -14.29
N ASP A 225 0.49 4.74 -14.78
CA ASP A 225 1.81 4.35 -14.28
C ASP A 225 1.98 4.65 -12.79
N ASN A 226 1.28 5.68 -12.26
CA ASN A 226 1.22 6.02 -10.84
C ASN A 226 0.79 4.83 -9.96
N LEU A 227 0.00 3.88 -10.48
CA LEU A 227 -0.43 2.68 -9.75
C LEU A 227 0.72 1.69 -9.50
N ASN A 228 1.88 1.86 -10.13
CA ASN A 228 3.07 1.03 -9.91
C ASN A 228 4.01 1.62 -8.85
N PHE A 229 3.57 2.60 -8.08
CA PHE A 229 4.40 3.25 -7.08
C PHE A 229 3.89 2.98 -5.67
N TYR A 230 4.83 2.98 -4.74
CA TYR A 230 4.55 2.99 -3.30
C TYR A 230 5.51 3.94 -2.59
N VAL A 231 5.14 4.31 -1.38
CA VAL A 231 5.96 5.13 -0.49
C VAL A 231 6.33 4.28 0.71
N GLU A 232 7.62 4.09 0.99
CA GLU A 232 8.09 3.57 2.26
C GLU A 232 8.23 4.74 3.24
N ILE A 233 7.58 4.61 4.38
CA ILE A 233 7.64 5.54 5.49
C ILE A 233 8.56 4.92 6.53
N THR A 234 9.67 5.58 6.87
CA THR A 234 10.69 5.04 7.76
C THR A 234 10.83 5.91 9.01
N GLY A 235 10.69 5.31 10.19
CA GLY A 235 10.97 5.91 11.49
C GLY A 235 12.45 5.88 11.85
N SER A 236 12.87 6.73 12.76
CA SER A 236 14.26 6.84 13.23
C SER A 236 14.80 5.57 13.89
N ASP A 237 13.91 4.71 14.39
CA ASP A 237 14.21 3.41 14.97
C ASP A 237 14.31 2.27 13.95
N GLY A 238 14.18 2.57 12.65
CA GLY A 238 14.15 1.60 11.57
C GLY A 238 12.81 0.88 11.41
N TYR A 239 11.77 1.22 12.20
CA TYR A 239 10.41 0.76 11.90
C TYR A 239 9.94 1.37 10.58
N ALA A 240 9.23 0.60 9.76
CA ALA A 240 8.67 1.15 8.54
C ALA A 240 7.34 0.50 8.16
N SER A 241 6.56 1.26 7.39
CA SER A 241 5.35 0.81 6.73
C SER A 241 5.32 1.34 5.30
N ILE A 242 4.66 0.64 4.40
CA ILE A 242 4.45 1.13 3.04
C ILE A 242 3.00 1.50 2.82
N LEU A 243 2.81 2.55 2.02
CA LEU A 243 1.53 2.95 1.46
C LEU A 243 1.64 2.89 -0.07
N SER A 244 0.69 2.26 -0.73
CA SER A 244 0.63 2.35 -2.20
C SER A 244 0.33 3.79 -2.61
N TYR A 245 0.89 4.23 -3.74
CA TYR A 245 0.57 5.57 -4.23
C TYR A 245 -0.93 5.72 -4.51
N GLY A 246 -1.54 4.70 -5.07
CA GLY A 246 -2.98 4.68 -5.33
C GLY A 246 -3.84 4.77 -4.07
N GLU A 247 -3.37 4.28 -2.91
CA GLU A 247 -4.07 4.45 -1.63
C GLU A 247 -4.04 5.92 -1.16
N VAL A 248 -2.92 6.60 -1.40
CA VAL A 248 -2.68 7.99 -0.96
C VAL A 248 -3.32 9.02 -1.90
N ASP A 249 -3.41 8.69 -3.19
CA ASP A 249 -3.93 9.60 -4.21
C ASP A 249 -5.40 9.97 -3.92
N PRO A 250 -5.75 11.27 -3.77
CA PRO A 250 -7.10 11.69 -3.44
C PRO A 250 -8.12 11.40 -4.54
N THR A 251 -7.69 11.15 -5.77
CA THR A 251 -8.57 10.79 -6.88
C THR A 251 -8.83 9.27 -6.98
N LEU A 252 -8.11 8.46 -6.21
CA LEU A 252 -8.16 7.00 -6.21
C LEU A 252 -8.61 6.46 -4.85
N GLY A 253 -7.66 6.07 -4.00
CA GLY A 253 -7.94 5.49 -2.68
C GLY A 253 -8.37 6.52 -1.64
N ASN A 254 -7.91 7.74 -1.75
CA ASN A 254 -8.27 8.88 -0.91
C ASN A 254 -8.22 8.61 0.61
N ARG A 255 -7.19 7.89 1.07
CA ARG A 255 -7.04 7.58 2.51
C ARG A 255 -6.53 8.76 3.33
N ASN A 256 -6.09 9.82 2.67
CA ASN A 256 -5.64 11.08 3.26
C ASN A 256 -4.67 10.91 4.45
N PRO A 257 -3.53 10.19 4.30
CA PRO A 257 -2.56 10.08 5.38
C PRO A 257 -2.05 11.46 5.77
N VAL A 258 -1.98 11.72 7.08
CA VAL A 258 -1.43 12.96 7.63
C VAL A 258 0.01 12.73 8.12
N VAL A 259 0.89 13.68 7.81
CA VAL A 259 2.22 13.80 8.41
C VAL A 259 2.06 14.67 9.65
N SER A 260 1.63 14.07 10.74
CA SER A 260 1.28 14.78 11.96
C SER A 260 2.50 15.43 12.60
N LEU A 261 2.33 16.68 12.99
CA LEU A 261 3.29 17.52 13.70
C LEU A 261 2.80 17.84 15.12
N VAL A 262 1.51 17.65 15.35
CA VAL A 262 0.86 17.88 16.67
C VAL A 262 -0.11 16.74 16.93
N GLU A 263 0.05 16.05 18.06
CA GLU A 263 -0.84 14.98 18.53
C GLU A 263 -1.53 15.45 19.82
N ASN A 264 -2.86 15.47 19.84
CA ASN A 264 -3.66 15.91 21.00
C ASN A 264 -3.24 17.28 21.56
N GLY A 265 -2.91 18.22 20.68
CA GLY A 265 -2.43 19.56 21.07
C GLY A 265 -0.96 19.62 21.47
N VAL A 266 -0.23 18.51 21.51
CA VAL A 266 1.18 18.45 21.88
C VAL A 266 2.07 18.39 20.63
N SER A 267 3.05 19.30 20.53
CA SER A 267 4.00 19.33 19.41
C SER A 267 4.92 18.12 19.41
N LEU A 268 5.09 17.50 18.24
CA LEU A 268 6.00 16.37 18.00
C LEU A 268 7.43 16.81 17.64
N ALA A 269 7.78 18.09 17.75
CA ALA A 269 9.08 18.61 17.32
C ALA A 269 10.29 17.89 17.94
N LYS A 270 10.16 17.36 19.18
CA LYS A 270 11.24 16.66 19.90
C LYS A 270 11.43 15.20 19.44
N VAL A 271 10.37 14.56 18.93
CA VAL A 271 10.37 13.14 18.58
C VAL A 271 10.30 12.91 17.06
N GLY A 272 10.02 13.97 16.29
CA GLY A 272 9.82 13.93 14.84
C GLY A 272 8.35 13.72 14.45
N PRO A 273 8.02 13.96 13.17
CA PRO A 273 6.66 13.79 12.66
C PRO A 273 6.21 12.34 12.76
N ARG A 274 4.89 12.16 12.73
CA ARG A 274 4.26 10.83 12.69
C ARG A 274 3.39 10.73 11.45
N VAL A 275 3.58 9.71 10.63
CA VAL A 275 2.69 9.44 9.50
C VAL A 275 1.66 8.41 9.90
N LEU A 276 0.40 8.73 9.67
CA LEU A 276 -0.74 7.84 9.97
C LEU A 276 -1.93 8.14 9.06
N GLN A 277 -2.87 7.23 8.98
CA GLN A 277 -4.06 7.37 8.16
C GLN A 277 -5.36 7.07 8.91
N VAL A 278 -6.43 7.72 8.51
CA VAL A 278 -7.77 7.47 9.03
C VAL A 278 -8.29 6.11 8.54
N GLY A 279 -8.98 5.40 9.42
CA GLY A 279 -9.71 4.17 9.11
C GLY A 279 -8.90 2.89 9.22
N ASP A 280 -7.66 2.96 9.67
CA ASP A 280 -6.91 1.76 10.04
C ASP A 280 -7.50 1.11 11.30
N VAL A 281 -7.56 -0.23 11.32
CA VAL A 281 -8.05 -1.00 12.48
C VAL A 281 -7.03 -0.95 13.60
N LYS A 282 -5.74 -1.11 13.28
CA LYS A 282 -4.64 -1.08 14.24
C LYS A 282 -3.60 -0.04 13.85
N GLY A 283 -3.02 0.61 14.87
CA GLY A 283 -1.99 1.64 14.71
C GLY A 283 -0.64 1.15 14.16
N GLY A 284 -0.53 -0.12 13.73
CA GLY A 284 0.73 -0.67 13.21
C GLY A 284 1.23 0.01 11.93
N ARG A 285 0.35 0.58 11.11
CA ARG A 285 0.76 1.32 9.91
C ARG A 285 1.19 2.77 10.21
N ALA A 286 0.90 3.26 11.41
CA ALA A 286 1.39 4.56 11.86
C ALA A 286 2.88 4.47 12.20
N VAL A 287 3.69 5.37 11.63
CA VAL A 287 5.13 5.43 11.84
C VAL A 287 5.48 6.69 12.62
N SER A 288 5.90 6.52 13.87
CA SER A 288 6.31 7.63 14.74
C SER A 288 7.77 7.99 14.50
N GLY A 289 8.15 9.25 14.79
CA GLY A 289 9.51 9.72 14.57
C GLY A 289 9.97 9.52 13.11
N THR A 290 9.06 9.78 12.16
CA THR A 290 9.33 9.58 10.72
C THR A 290 10.49 10.45 10.27
N VAL A 291 11.50 9.83 9.67
CA VAL A 291 12.71 10.50 9.14
C VAL A 291 12.81 10.44 7.61
N ALA A 292 12.08 9.51 6.97
CA ALA A 292 12.09 9.42 5.52
C ALA A 292 10.76 8.99 4.91
N LEU A 293 10.50 9.52 3.73
CA LEU A 293 9.50 9.12 2.75
C LEU A 293 10.25 8.75 1.48
N THR A 294 10.38 7.46 1.19
CA THR A 294 11.10 7.01 -0.01
C THR A 294 10.10 6.46 -1.02
N VAL A 295 10.04 7.11 -2.17
CA VAL A 295 9.15 6.69 -3.27
C VAL A 295 9.83 5.62 -4.10
N PHE A 296 9.16 4.51 -4.33
CA PHE A 296 9.65 3.43 -5.17
C PHE A 296 8.70 3.17 -6.35
N ARG A 297 9.28 2.77 -7.46
CA ARG A 297 8.54 2.23 -8.61
C ARG A 297 8.72 0.72 -8.66
N VAL A 298 7.63 0.00 -8.75
CA VAL A 298 7.62 -1.45 -8.99
C VAL A 298 7.54 -1.68 -10.49
N ALA A 299 8.53 -2.37 -11.05
CA ALA A 299 8.51 -2.73 -12.47
C ALA A 299 7.58 -3.94 -12.69
N PRO A 300 6.56 -3.85 -13.56
CA PRO A 300 5.77 -5.01 -13.97
C PRO A 300 6.65 -6.08 -14.62
N ARG A 301 6.41 -7.35 -14.31
CA ARG A 301 7.18 -8.47 -14.91
C ARG A 301 6.69 -8.87 -16.30
N LEU A 302 5.48 -8.51 -16.67
CA LEU A 302 4.94 -8.76 -18.01
C LEU A 302 5.12 -7.49 -18.85
N PRO A 303 5.56 -7.64 -20.12
CA PRO A 303 5.64 -6.49 -21.01
C PRO A 303 4.23 -5.89 -21.17
N ARG A 304 4.14 -4.59 -20.97
CA ARG A 304 2.94 -3.82 -21.32
C ARG A 304 2.83 -3.73 -22.84
N SER A 305 1.63 -3.51 -23.35
CA SER A 305 1.42 -3.16 -24.75
C SER A 305 2.31 -1.99 -25.19
N ALA A 306 2.71 -1.95 -26.44
CA ALA A 306 3.66 -0.98 -27.00
C ALA A 306 3.36 0.46 -26.54
N GLY A 307 4.35 1.10 -25.90
CA GLY A 307 4.25 2.45 -25.32
C GLY A 307 4.62 2.51 -23.83
N CYS A 308 4.68 1.38 -23.16
CA CYS A 308 5.16 1.20 -21.78
C CYS A 308 6.29 0.19 -21.71
#